data_da0f6936f1190aa30b72c23fe38c9d25
#
_entry.id   da0f6936f1190aa30b72c23fe38c9d25
#
_cell.length_a   1.000
_cell.length_b   1.000
_cell.length_c   1.000
_cell.angle_alpha   90.00
_cell.angle_beta   90.00
_cell.angle_gamma   90.00
#
_symmetry.space_group_name_H-M   'P 1'
#
loop_
_entity.id
_entity.type
_entity.pdbx_description
1 polymer ?
#
loop_
_entity_poly.entity_id
_entity_poly.type
_entity_poly.pdbx_seq_one_letter_code
_entity_poly.pdbx_strand_id
1 'polypeptide(L)'
;MTPTHIEHIGIAVSNLEEAIKYWEEVMGLKCYNIEEVADQKVKTAFFKVGEVKIELLEATSPDSTIASFIEKKGPGVHHIAFAVGNTDQALKD
;
A
#
# COMPACT_ATOMS: atom_id res chain seq x y z
N MET A 1 4.97 -24.01 -0.36
CA MET A 1 4.48 -22.87 0.46
C MET A 1 3.18 -22.36 -0.12
N THR A 2 2.16 -22.28 0.71
CA THR A 2 0.83 -21.89 0.24
C THR A 2 0.37 -20.64 0.99
N PRO A 3 0.03 -19.57 0.28
CA PRO A 3 -0.51 -18.38 0.94
C PRO A 3 -1.86 -18.69 1.60
N THR A 4 -2.10 -18.10 2.76
CA THR A 4 -3.36 -18.24 3.48
C THR A 4 -4.34 -17.14 3.10
N HIS A 5 -3.83 -15.95 2.79
CA HIS A 5 -4.65 -14.83 2.36
C HIS A 5 -3.75 -13.72 1.83
N ILE A 6 -4.37 -12.70 1.26
CA ILE A 6 -3.65 -11.49 0.86
C ILE A 6 -3.43 -10.67 2.12
N GLU A 7 -2.16 -10.36 2.43
CA GLU A 7 -1.81 -9.59 3.61
C GLU A 7 -2.06 -8.09 3.38
N HIS A 8 -1.58 -7.56 2.25
CA HIS A 8 -1.87 -6.18 1.91
C HIS A 8 -1.78 -5.95 0.41
N ILE A 9 -2.39 -4.86 -0.02
CA ILE A 9 -2.33 -4.38 -1.39
C ILE A 9 -1.82 -2.94 -1.33
N GLY A 10 -0.72 -2.66 -2.03
CA GLY A 10 -0.15 -1.33 -2.13
C GLY A 10 -0.63 -0.64 -3.39
N ILE A 11 -1.22 0.53 -3.24
CA ILE A 11 -1.79 1.30 -4.35
C ILE A 11 -1.09 2.64 -4.42
N ALA A 12 -0.45 2.91 -5.56
CA ALA A 12 0.21 4.19 -5.79
C ALA A 12 -0.84 5.24 -6.15
N VAL A 13 -0.78 6.38 -5.48
CA VAL A 13 -1.71 7.49 -5.73
C VAL A 13 -0.93 8.77 -5.95
N SER A 14 -1.51 9.68 -6.72
CA SER A 14 -0.89 10.97 -7.01
C SER A 14 -1.08 11.98 -5.89
N ASN A 15 -2.18 11.87 -5.16
CA ASN A 15 -2.50 12.79 -4.06
C ASN A 15 -3.12 12.00 -2.92
N LEU A 16 -2.36 11.87 -1.84
CA LEU A 16 -2.77 11.03 -0.72
C LEU A 16 -4.00 11.58 0.00
N GLU A 17 -4.07 12.90 0.21
CA GLU A 17 -5.22 13.49 0.88
C GLU A 17 -6.52 13.24 0.13
N GLU A 18 -6.50 13.41 -1.18
CA GLU A 18 -7.68 13.16 -2.01
C GLU A 18 -8.05 11.69 -2.01
N ALA A 19 -7.05 10.81 -2.05
CA ALA A 19 -7.28 9.37 -2.03
C ALA A 19 -7.88 8.94 -0.69
N ILE A 20 -7.36 9.46 0.43
CA ILE A 20 -7.91 9.16 1.75
C ILE A 20 -9.37 9.60 1.82
N LYS A 21 -9.66 10.79 1.34
CA LYS A 21 -11.01 11.33 1.35
C LYS A 21 -11.97 10.44 0.55
N TYR A 22 -11.55 9.99 -0.63
CA TYR A 22 -12.35 9.10 -1.45
C TYR A 22 -12.64 7.79 -0.71
N TRP A 23 -11.61 7.15 -0.15
CA TRP A 23 -11.78 5.87 0.52
C TRP A 23 -12.62 5.99 1.78
N GLU A 24 -12.57 7.12 2.47
CA GLU A 24 -13.41 7.33 3.66
C GLU A 24 -14.85 7.70 3.29
N GLU A 25 -15.04 8.62 2.36
CA GLU A 25 -16.38 9.12 2.06
C GLU A 25 -17.16 8.23 1.10
N VAL A 26 -16.48 7.64 0.13
CA VAL A 26 -17.15 6.82 -0.89
C VAL A 26 -17.18 5.36 -0.48
N MET A 27 -16.03 4.84 -0.01
CA MET A 27 -15.93 3.43 0.37
C MET A 27 -16.39 3.14 1.80
N GLY A 28 -16.53 4.18 2.62
CA GLY A 28 -16.98 4.01 3.99
C GLY A 28 -15.95 3.41 4.94
N LEU A 29 -14.69 3.44 4.56
CA LEU A 29 -13.61 2.91 5.38
C LEU A 29 -12.97 4.02 6.19
N LYS A 30 -12.18 3.66 7.20
CA LYS A 30 -11.49 4.64 8.02
C LYS A 30 -10.00 4.45 7.90
N CYS A 31 -9.27 5.54 7.59
CA CYS A 31 -7.82 5.54 7.64
C CYS A 31 -7.39 5.45 9.10
N TYR A 32 -6.70 4.38 9.46
CA TYR A 32 -6.35 4.18 10.87
C TYR A 32 -4.90 4.58 11.18
N ASN A 33 -4.11 4.87 10.18
CA ASN A 33 -2.74 5.30 10.39
C ASN A 33 -2.18 5.94 9.12
N ILE A 34 -1.25 6.86 9.30
CA ILE A 34 -0.49 7.47 8.21
C ILE A 34 0.97 7.46 8.65
N GLU A 35 1.86 6.94 7.80
CA GLU A 35 3.29 6.89 8.10
C GLU A 35 4.09 7.46 6.94
N GLU A 36 5.17 8.14 7.27
CA GLU A 36 6.13 8.56 6.26
C GLU A 36 7.39 7.73 6.43
N VAL A 37 7.80 7.05 5.34
CA VAL A 37 9.01 6.25 5.33
C VAL A 37 10.07 7.05 4.58
N ALA A 38 10.87 7.80 5.32
CA ALA A 38 11.81 8.76 4.74
C ALA A 38 12.84 8.09 3.83
N ASP A 39 13.33 6.91 4.20
CA ASP A 39 14.31 6.19 3.40
C ASP A 39 13.78 5.81 2.03
N GLN A 40 12.50 5.52 1.93
CA GLN A 40 11.87 5.13 0.68
C GLN A 40 11.17 6.29 0.00
N LYS A 41 11.15 7.45 0.65
CA LYS A 41 10.55 8.67 0.09
C LYS A 41 9.09 8.45 -0.27
N VAL A 42 8.35 7.86 0.66
CA VAL A 42 6.94 7.54 0.48
C VAL A 42 6.16 7.85 1.74
N LYS A 43 4.92 8.30 1.56
CA LYS A 43 3.97 8.50 2.64
C LYS A 43 2.82 7.52 2.41
N THR A 44 2.45 6.79 3.45
CA THR A 44 1.50 5.68 3.34
C THR A 44 0.31 5.89 4.26
N ALA A 45 -0.89 5.73 3.72
CA ALA A 45 -2.12 5.71 4.51
C ALA A 45 -2.66 4.29 4.54
N PHE A 46 -3.13 3.87 5.71
CA PHE A 46 -3.55 2.49 5.95
C PHE A 46 -5.04 2.37 6.17
N PHE A 47 -5.65 1.43 5.45
CA PHE A 47 -7.05 1.05 5.62
C PHE A 47 -7.12 -0.46 5.82
N LYS A 48 -8.22 -0.96 6.35
CA LYS A 48 -8.40 -2.39 6.52
C LYS A 48 -9.73 -2.84 5.94
N VAL A 49 -9.67 -3.91 5.13
CA VAL A 49 -10.85 -4.53 4.54
C VAL A 49 -10.77 -6.01 4.90
N GLY A 50 -11.54 -6.41 5.92
CA GLY A 50 -11.43 -7.76 6.44
C GLY A 50 -10.03 -8.01 7.00
N GLU A 51 -9.36 -9.03 6.49
CA GLU A 51 -7.98 -9.34 6.87
C GLU A 51 -6.95 -8.58 6.04
N VAL A 52 -7.37 -7.89 4.98
CA VAL A 52 -6.47 -7.29 4.02
C VAL A 52 -6.22 -5.84 4.37
N LYS A 53 -4.96 -5.44 4.45
CA LYS A 53 -4.60 -4.04 4.59
C LYS A 53 -4.52 -3.40 3.21
N ILE A 54 -5.08 -2.22 3.08
CA ILE A 54 -4.92 -1.40 1.88
C ILE A 54 -3.97 -0.28 2.24
N GLU A 55 -2.90 -0.14 1.46
CA GLU A 55 -1.88 0.89 1.69
C GLU A 55 -1.87 1.83 0.49
N LEU A 56 -2.25 3.09 0.73
CA LEU A 56 -2.20 4.11 -0.31
C LEU A 56 -0.83 4.80 -0.20
N LEU A 57 -0.10 4.83 -1.30
CA LEU A 57 1.30 5.24 -1.33
C LEU A 57 1.46 6.49 -2.19
N GLU A 58 1.99 7.55 -1.58
CA GLU A 58 2.30 8.78 -2.30
C GLU A 58 3.80 9.05 -2.21
N ALA A 59 4.43 9.38 -3.34
CA ALA A 59 5.83 9.76 -3.36
C ALA A 59 6.04 11.09 -2.63
N THR A 60 7.06 11.16 -1.77
CA THR A 60 7.43 12.42 -1.13
C THR A 60 8.56 13.12 -1.86
N SER A 61 9.10 12.49 -2.90
CA SER A 61 10.20 13.05 -3.69
C SER A 61 10.13 12.49 -5.12
N PRO A 62 10.55 13.27 -6.12
CA PRO A 62 10.52 12.80 -7.53
C PRO A 62 11.37 11.57 -7.80
N ASP A 63 12.37 11.29 -6.95
CA ASP A 63 13.25 10.14 -7.16
C ASP A 63 12.81 8.89 -6.40
N SER A 64 11.60 8.87 -5.83
CA SER A 64 11.08 7.66 -5.20
C SER A 64 10.61 6.66 -6.24
N THR A 65 10.56 5.38 -5.86
CA THR A 65 10.06 4.34 -6.75
C THR A 65 8.57 4.54 -7.08
N ILE A 66 7.82 5.10 -6.15
CA ILE A 66 6.40 5.39 -6.37
C ILE A 66 6.24 6.50 -7.41
N ALA A 67 7.09 7.54 -7.36
CA ALA A 67 7.06 8.60 -8.37
C ALA A 67 7.32 8.03 -9.77
N SER A 68 8.31 7.15 -9.90
CA SER A 68 8.60 6.48 -11.17
C SER A 68 7.43 5.63 -11.64
N PHE A 69 6.79 4.92 -10.73
CA PHE A 69 5.64 4.09 -11.08
C PHE A 69 4.49 4.96 -11.63
N ILE A 70 4.17 6.05 -10.94
CA ILE A 70 3.10 6.95 -11.36
C ILE A 70 3.41 7.55 -12.74
N GLU A 71 4.67 7.95 -12.96
CA GLU A 71 5.09 8.53 -14.22
C GLU A 71 4.92 7.55 -15.38
N LYS A 72 5.25 6.28 -15.16
CA LYS A 72 5.24 5.28 -16.23
C LYS A 72 3.88 4.62 -16.42
N LYS A 73 3.14 4.41 -15.35
CA LYS A 73 1.91 3.61 -15.40
C LYS A 73 0.68 4.32 -14.88
N GLY A 74 0.84 5.49 -14.24
CA GLY A 74 -0.25 6.19 -13.60
C GLY A 74 -0.61 5.58 -12.25
N PRO A 75 -1.60 6.15 -11.55
CA PRO A 75 -2.05 5.61 -10.27
C PRO A 75 -2.61 4.21 -10.44
N GLY A 76 -2.39 3.34 -9.47
CA GLY A 76 -2.92 1.99 -9.51
C GLY A 76 -2.19 1.06 -8.57
N VAL A 77 -2.53 -0.22 -8.65
CA VAL A 77 -1.93 -1.25 -7.80
C VAL A 77 -0.43 -1.34 -8.11
N HIS A 78 0.37 -1.13 -7.07
CA HIS A 78 1.82 -1.21 -7.18
C HIS A 78 2.32 -2.60 -6.79
N HIS A 79 1.77 -3.18 -5.73
CA HIS A 79 2.18 -4.50 -5.28
C HIS A 79 1.10 -5.18 -4.46
N ILE A 80 1.19 -6.51 -4.39
CA ILE A 80 0.34 -7.35 -3.57
C ILE A 80 1.25 -8.25 -2.75
N ALA A 81 1.03 -8.30 -1.43
CA ALA A 81 1.78 -9.17 -0.55
C ALA A 81 0.87 -10.26 0.01
N PHE A 82 1.38 -11.47 0.08
CA PHE A 82 0.64 -12.63 0.57
C PHE A 82 1.15 -13.04 1.94
N ALA A 83 0.23 -13.42 2.83
CA ALA A 83 0.58 -14.01 4.10
C ALA A 83 0.73 -15.52 3.92
N VAL A 84 1.74 -16.10 4.59
CA VAL A 84 1.96 -17.55 4.57
C VAL A 84 1.94 -18.07 5.99
N GLY A 85 1.52 -19.34 6.14
CA GLY A 85 1.31 -19.91 7.45
C GLY A 85 2.58 -20.20 8.25
N ASN A 86 3.70 -20.40 7.58
CA ASN A 86 4.97 -20.66 8.24
C ASN A 86 6.05 -19.80 7.63
N THR A 87 6.18 -18.58 8.16
CA THR A 87 7.09 -17.59 7.63
C THR A 87 8.56 -18.01 7.71
N ASP A 88 8.94 -18.61 8.83
CA ASP A 88 10.33 -19.04 9.02
C ASP A 88 10.74 -20.08 7.99
N GLN A 89 9.88 -21.03 7.74
CA GLN A 89 10.17 -22.04 6.75
C GLN A 89 10.14 -21.46 5.34
N ALA A 90 9.24 -20.55 5.09
CA ALA A 90 9.16 -19.87 3.78
C ALA A 90 10.45 -19.13 3.47
N LEU A 91 11.04 -18.48 4.48
CA LEU A 91 12.28 -17.74 4.31
C LEU A 91 13.48 -18.63 4.04
N LYS A 92 13.44 -19.87 4.49
CA LYS A 92 14.52 -20.82 4.27
C LYS A 92 14.47 -21.46 2.90
N ASP A 93 13.32 -21.44 2.30
CA ASP A 93 13.14 -21.99 0.96
C ASP A 93 13.62 -21.03 -0.11
#